data_b32f374c7f64db5dd2fc36d585ce54e7
#
_entry.id   b32f374c7f64db5dd2fc36d585ce54e7
#
_cell.length_a   1.000
_cell.length_b   1.000
_cell.length_c   1.000
_cell.angle_alpha   90.00
_cell.angle_beta   90.00
_cell.angle_gamma   90.00
#
_symmetry.space_group_name_H-M   'P 1'
#
loop_
_entity.id
_entity.type
_entity.pdbx_description
1 polymer ?
#
loop_
_entity_poly.entity_id
_entity_poly.type
_entity_poly.pdbx_seq_one_letter_code
_entity_poly.pdbx_strand_id
1 'polypeptide(L)'
;MRDTVYSQLNPKWAGLPYPDKKYTIGSSGCGCCSVANIIIESEKYKKYTPKTIQPYMKQYAVPAQGTRWVGIAKGLEHYGFKAINHAKMSDLFKTLKDRKTRLGVILFRAGTKGGVTWTTSGHYVAFTDYKVKNGRHYFYIKDSGGRRHTGWYCYETQMKSLIVQVWSAKKPVTNATKLRKKARQVFAVMTKLKFKYKVSNNATSWTKAKEKRTSNCATYVSYCLQAMGLLKEGQLFWCNDGVVKYKGKGAKEQLHKVASISHPKKSPKRAGLRKGDICGYSKPAHTQIFAGFNSKGVPLWYSFGPSDVGKKLPRKRPNYTNKKIDTIIRLK
;
A
#
# COMPACT_ATOMS: atom_id res chain seq x y z
N MET A 1 -9.09 -3.37 10.43
CA MET A 1 -9.97 -3.28 9.23
C MET A 1 -10.62 -1.91 9.23
N ARG A 2 -10.85 -1.31 8.07
CA ARG A 2 -11.57 -0.02 7.99
C ARG A 2 -13.05 -0.30 7.95
N ASP A 3 -13.82 0.42 8.77
CA ASP A 3 -15.27 0.26 8.85
C ASP A 3 -16.02 0.78 7.62
N THR A 4 -15.32 1.47 6.73
CA THR A 4 -15.92 2.03 5.51
C THR A 4 -16.30 0.92 4.53
N VAL A 5 -17.59 0.86 4.18
CA VAL A 5 -18.16 0.01 3.14
C VAL A 5 -18.80 0.90 2.08
N TYR A 6 -18.39 0.71 0.83
CA TYR A 6 -19.01 1.39 -0.31
C TYR A 6 -20.16 0.56 -0.85
N SER A 7 -21.38 1.02 -0.57
CA SER A 7 -22.61 0.47 -1.12
C SER A 7 -22.96 1.15 -2.44
N GLN A 8 -23.49 0.39 -3.39
CA GLN A 8 -24.05 0.94 -4.64
C GLN A 8 -25.25 1.83 -4.41
N LEU A 9 -25.99 1.63 -3.31
CA LEU A 9 -27.18 2.39 -2.95
C LEU A 9 -26.89 3.75 -2.30
N ASN A 10 -25.61 4.11 -2.10
CA ASN A 10 -25.26 5.38 -1.49
C ASN A 10 -25.61 6.56 -2.42
N PRO A 11 -26.43 7.55 -1.99
CA PRO A 11 -26.92 8.65 -2.82
C PRO A 11 -25.81 9.50 -3.45
N LYS A 12 -24.59 9.51 -2.88
CA LYS A 12 -23.44 10.26 -3.45
C LYS A 12 -23.00 9.75 -4.83
N TRP A 13 -23.37 8.55 -5.23
CA TRP A 13 -23.00 7.95 -6.52
C TRP A 13 -24.04 7.01 -7.12
N ALA A 14 -25.10 6.64 -6.39
CA ALA A 14 -26.10 5.68 -6.88
C ALA A 14 -26.72 6.10 -8.23
N GLY A 15 -26.97 7.39 -8.42
CA GLY A 15 -27.54 7.92 -9.67
C GLY A 15 -26.55 8.07 -10.83
N LEU A 16 -25.24 7.78 -10.66
CA LEU A 16 -24.28 7.91 -11.75
C LEU A 16 -24.50 6.83 -12.82
N PRO A 17 -24.43 7.20 -14.14
CA PRO A 17 -24.61 6.26 -15.25
C PRO A 17 -23.66 5.06 -15.20
N TYR A 18 -24.19 3.81 -15.36
CA TYR A 18 -23.37 2.60 -15.34
C TYR A 18 -24.04 1.44 -16.10
N PRO A 19 -23.90 1.32 -17.43
CA PRO A 19 -23.10 2.12 -18.35
C PRO A 19 -23.73 3.45 -18.79
N ASP A 20 -25.04 3.62 -18.66
CA ASP A 20 -25.81 4.76 -19.16
C ASP A 20 -26.82 5.29 -18.15
N LYS A 21 -27.65 6.26 -18.52
CA LYS A 21 -28.64 6.88 -17.63
C LYS A 21 -29.75 5.91 -17.20
N LYS A 22 -30.06 4.89 -17.99
CA LYS A 22 -31.07 3.86 -17.65
C LYS A 22 -30.56 2.90 -16.62
N TYR A 23 -29.25 2.61 -16.67
CA TYR A 23 -28.57 1.72 -15.72
C TYR A 23 -27.50 2.51 -14.94
N THR A 24 -27.68 2.61 -13.65
CA THR A 24 -26.84 3.43 -12.79
C THR A 24 -25.97 2.57 -11.85
N ILE A 25 -25.07 3.20 -11.10
CA ILE A 25 -24.35 2.48 -10.03
C ILE A 25 -25.36 1.86 -9.06
N GLY A 26 -26.44 2.55 -8.70
CA GLY A 26 -27.47 2.05 -7.81
C GLY A 26 -28.10 0.74 -8.27
N SER A 27 -28.37 0.61 -9.58
CA SER A 27 -29.01 -0.59 -10.14
C SER A 27 -28.03 -1.68 -10.56
N SER A 28 -26.82 -1.31 -11.03
CA SER A 28 -25.92 -2.24 -11.72
C SER A 28 -24.45 -2.17 -11.28
N GLY A 29 -24.13 -1.33 -10.28
CA GLY A 29 -22.76 -0.98 -9.92
C GLY A 29 -22.11 -1.85 -8.83
N CYS A 30 -22.66 -3.01 -8.48
CA CYS A 30 -22.08 -3.87 -7.42
C CYS A 30 -20.61 -4.21 -7.68
N GLY A 31 -20.21 -4.51 -8.91
CA GLY A 31 -18.82 -4.78 -9.28
C GLY A 31 -17.93 -3.55 -9.12
N CYS A 32 -18.38 -2.36 -9.53
CA CYS A 32 -17.67 -1.10 -9.32
C CYS A 32 -17.46 -0.83 -7.83
N CYS A 33 -18.49 -0.96 -7.00
CA CYS A 33 -18.41 -0.76 -5.56
C CYS A 33 -17.55 -1.82 -4.87
N SER A 34 -17.56 -3.07 -5.34
CA SER A 34 -16.68 -4.13 -4.82
C SER A 34 -15.21 -3.82 -5.10
N VAL A 35 -14.86 -3.37 -6.31
CA VAL A 35 -13.50 -2.90 -6.62
C VAL A 35 -13.10 -1.71 -5.74
N ALA A 36 -13.99 -0.73 -5.53
CA ALA A 36 -13.73 0.39 -4.63
C ALA A 36 -13.49 -0.06 -3.18
N ASN A 37 -14.25 -1.05 -2.70
CA ASN A 37 -14.06 -1.65 -1.36
C ASN A 37 -12.69 -2.31 -1.20
N ILE A 38 -12.12 -2.90 -2.26
CA ILE A 38 -10.75 -3.41 -2.25
C ILE A 38 -9.73 -2.28 -2.24
N ILE A 39 -9.94 -1.25 -3.07
CA ILE A 39 -9.00 -0.13 -3.20
C ILE A 39 -8.83 0.62 -1.87
N ILE A 40 -9.92 0.85 -1.13
CA ILE A 40 -9.86 1.60 0.14
C ILE A 40 -9.08 0.85 1.23
N GLU A 41 -8.88 -0.44 1.12
CA GLU A 41 -8.02 -1.20 2.05
C GLU A 41 -6.53 -0.87 1.90
N SER A 42 -6.14 -0.13 0.85
CA SER A 42 -4.81 0.43 0.72
C SER A 42 -4.77 1.87 1.22
N GLU A 43 -3.86 2.17 2.18
CA GLU A 43 -3.71 3.55 2.72
C GLU A 43 -3.41 4.59 1.63
N LYS A 44 -2.78 4.19 0.53
CA LYS A 44 -2.45 5.05 -0.61
C LYS A 44 -3.69 5.57 -1.34
N TYR A 45 -4.82 4.85 -1.27
CA TYR A 45 -5.96 5.04 -2.15
C TYR A 45 -7.24 5.56 -1.46
N LYS A 46 -7.11 6.20 -0.29
CA LYS A 46 -8.25 6.77 0.46
C LYS A 46 -9.15 7.72 -0.36
N LYS A 47 -8.60 8.35 -1.39
CA LYS A 47 -9.31 9.28 -2.28
C LYS A 47 -10.23 8.58 -3.30
N TYR A 48 -10.08 7.27 -3.50
CA TYR A 48 -10.89 6.55 -4.47
C TYR A 48 -12.17 6.05 -3.84
N THR A 49 -13.29 6.47 -4.44
CA THR A 49 -14.66 6.11 -4.09
C THR A 49 -15.35 5.53 -5.33
N PRO A 50 -16.52 4.91 -5.25
CA PRO A 50 -17.28 4.51 -6.45
C PRO A 50 -17.46 5.63 -7.45
N LYS A 51 -17.70 6.87 -6.99
CA LYS A 51 -17.80 8.06 -7.85
C LYS A 51 -16.52 8.31 -8.65
N THR A 52 -15.35 8.22 -8.01
CA THR A 52 -14.07 8.56 -8.66
C THR A 52 -13.52 7.44 -9.54
N ILE A 53 -13.94 6.18 -9.32
CA ILE A 53 -13.49 5.05 -10.16
C ILE A 53 -14.49 4.69 -11.27
N GLN A 54 -15.75 5.14 -11.16
CA GLN A 54 -16.80 4.89 -12.13
C GLN A 54 -16.42 5.26 -13.58
N PRO A 55 -15.74 6.38 -13.87
CA PRO A 55 -15.38 6.71 -15.26
C PRO A 55 -14.51 5.64 -15.92
N TYR A 56 -13.59 5.01 -15.17
CA TYR A 56 -12.81 3.88 -15.67
C TYR A 56 -13.62 2.59 -15.72
N MET A 57 -14.37 2.27 -14.65
CA MET A 57 -15.13 1.01 -14.55
C MET A 57 -16.29 0.93 -15.54
N LYS A 58 -16.87 2.07 -15.93
CA LYS A 58 -18.01 2.18 -16.82
C LYS A 58 -17.80 1.48 -18.17
N GLN A 59 -16.60 1.47 -18.73
CA GLN A 59 -16.29 0.80 -20.00
C GLN A 59 -16.48 -0.74 -19.94
N TYR A 60 -16.54 -1.31 -18.76
CA TYR A 60 -16.78 -2.74 -18.52
C TYR A 60 -18.21 -3.02 -18.06
N ALA A 61 -19.06 -2.02 -18.00
CA ALA A 61 -20.46 -2.20 -17.64
C ALA A 61 -21.28 -2.62 -18.85
N VAL A 62 -22.29 -3.47 -18.62
CA VAL A 62 -23.24 -3.94 -19.64
C VAL A 62 -24.64 -3.62 -19.16
N PRO A 63 -25.52 -3.07 -20.01
CA PRO A 63 -26.91 -2.83 -19.68
C PRO A 63 -27.57 -4.07 -19.06
N ALA A 64 -28.31 -3.90 -17.99
CA ALA A 64 -29.00 -4.93 -17.21
C ALA A 64 -28.11 -6.01 -16.57
N GLN A 65 -26.84 -6.17 -16.97
CA GLN A 65 -25.96 -7.23 -16.48
C GLN A 65 -24.90 -6.74 -15.47
N GLY A 66 -24.69 -5.42 -15.38
CA GLY A 66 -23.67 -4.85 -14.50
C GLY A 66 -22.24 -4.99 -15.03
N THR A 67 -21.27 -5.26 -14.16
CA THR A 67 -19.84 -5.31 -14.53
C THR A 67 -19.48 -6.65 -15.18
N ARG A 68 -18.86 -6.63 -16.36
CA ARG A 68 -18.27 -7.83 -16.98
C ARG A 68 -17.17 -8.42 -16.09
N TRP A 69 -16.97 -9.72 -16.14
CA TRP A 69 -15.95 -10.45 -15.36
C TRP A 69 -14.54 -9.87 -15.55
N VAL A 70 -14.16 -9.59 -16.80
CA VAL A 70 -12.86 -8.96 -17.12
C VAL A 70 -12.70 -7.59 -16.46
N GLY A 71 -13.79 -6.85 -16.26
CA GLY A 71 -13.79 -5.52 -15.64
C GLY A 71 -13.35 -5.55 -14.18
N ILE A 72 -13.59 -6.65 -13.45
CA ILE A 72 -13.12 -6.79 -12.07
C ILE A 72 -11.59 -6.85 -12.03
N ALA A 73 -10.98 -7.73 -12.83
CA ALA A 73 -9.52 -7.83 -12.89
C ALA A 73 -8.88 -6.53 -13.39
N LYS A 74 -9.39 -5.97 -14.50
CA LYS A 74 -8.88 -4.72 -15.10
C LYS A 74 -9.04 -3.52 -14.17
N GLY A 75 -10.14 -3.43 -13.44
CA GLY A 75 -10.35 -2.40 -12.42
C GLY A 75 -9.32 -2.50 -11.30
N LEU A 76 -9.09 -3.68 -10.74
CA LEU A 76 -8.08 -3.91 -9.71
C LEU A 76 -6.67 -3.58 -10.23
N GLU A 77 -6.31 -4.02 -11.43
CA GLU A 77 -5.01 -3.79 -12.06
C GLU A 77 -4.76 -2.30 -12.33
N HIS A 78 -5.75 -1.58 -12.85
CA HIS A 78 -5.66 -0.14 -13.10
C HIS A 78 -5.31 0.65 -11.83
N TYR A 79 -5.84 0.23 -10.69
CA TYR A 79 -5.52 0.83 -9.40
C TYR A 79 -4.31 0.18 -8.70
N GLY A 80 -3.51 -0.62 -9.42
CA GLY A 80 -2.20 -1.10 -9.02
C GLY A 80 -2.21 -2.37 -8.16
N PHE A 81 -3.32 -3.07 -8.07
CA PHE A 81 -3.37 -4.42 -7.47
C PHE A 81 -2.97 -5.47 -8.51
N LYS A 82 -2.33 -6.55 -8.08
CA LYS A 82 -2.22 -7.74 -8.91
C LYS A 82 -3.50 -8.56 -8.72
N ALA A 83 -4.33 -8.64 -9.74
CA ALA A 83 -5.54 -9.47 -9.76
C ALA A 83 -5.20 -10.89 -10.23
N ILE A 84 -5.80 -11.89 -9.59
CA ILE A 84 -5.68 -13.31 -9.97
C ILE A 84 -7.09 -13.87 -9.99
N ASN A 85 -7.50 -14.36 -11.17
CA ASN A 85 -8.75 -15.09 -11.34
C ASN A 85 -8.54 -16.54 -10.91
N HIS A 86 -9.46 -17.09 -10.11
CA HIS A 86 -9.37 -18.46 -9.61
C HIS A 86 -10.52 -19.31 -10.16
N ALA A 87 -10.16 -20.32 -10.95
CA ALA A 87 -11.12 -21.31 -11.44
C ALA A 87 -11.56 -22.29 -10.35
N LYS A 88 -10.71 -22.54 -9.34
CA LYS A 88 -10.98 -23.45 -8.23
C LYS A 88 -10.77 -22.76 -6.88
N MET A 89 -11.65 -23.02 -5.94
CA MET A 89 -11.53 -22.47 -4.56
C MET A 89 -10.29 -23.00 -3.83
N SER A 90 -9.83 -24.21 -4.13
CA SER A 90 -8.58 -24.75 -3.58
C SER A 90 -7.36 -23.88 -3.89
N ASP A 91 -7.30 -23.30 -5.10
CA ASP A 91 -6.19 -22.44 -5.51
C ASP A 91 -6.32 -21.04 -4.87
N LEU A 92 -7.55 -20.55 -4.70
CA LEU A 92 -7.79 -19.36 -3.88
C LEU A 92 -7.26 -19.57 -2.46
N PHE A 93 -7.62 -20.66 -1.78
CA PHE A 93 -7.19 -20.92 -0.40
C PHE A 93 -5.67 -20.99 -0.27
N LYS A 94 -4.95 -21.62 -1.23
CA LYS A 94 -3.49 -21.60 -1.28
C LYS A 94 -2.96 -20.15 -1.37
N THR A 95 -3.56 -19.34 -2.24
CA THR A 95 -3.18 -17.94 -2.44
C THR A 95 -3.41 -17.10 -1.17
N LEU A 96 -4.51 -17.31 -0.44
CA LEU A 96 -4.89 -16.54 0.75
C LEU A 96 -4.02 -16.85 2.00
N LYS A 97 -3.15 -17.85 1.96
CA LYS A 97 -2.13 -18.06 3.00
C LYS A 97 -1.20 -16.84 3.13
N ASP A 98 -0.88 -16.16 2.03
CA ASP A 98 -0.19 -14.85 2.08
C ASP A 98 -1.18 -13.74 2.50
N ARG A 99 -0.96 -13.15 3.68
CA ARG A 99 -1.80 -12.05 4.19
C ARG A 99 -1.96 -10.85 3.25
N LYS A 100 -1.03 -10.66 2.31
CA LYS A 100 -1.10 -9.59 1.30
C LYS A 100 -2.12 -9.85 0.21
N THR A 101 -2.60 -11.07 0.08
CA THR A 101 -3.58 -11.51 -0.92
C THR A 101 -4.96 -11.76 -0.34
N ARG A 102 -5.19 -11.50 0.96
CA ARG A 102 -6.48 -11.70 1.64
C ARG A 102 -7.52 -10.64 1.28
N LEU A 103 -7.53 -10.24 0.03
CA LEU A 103 -8.46 -9.30 -0.57
C LEU A 103 -8.96 -9.87 -1.87
N GLY A 104 -10.20 -9.57 -2.23
CA GLY A 104 -10.70 -9.95 -3.54
C GLY A 104 -12.17 -9.67 -3.73
N VAL A 105 -12.70 -10.13 -4.85
CA VAL A 105 -14.10 -9.97 -5.24
C VAL A 105 -14.69 -11.35 -5.51
N ILE A 106 -15.89 -11.59 -5.02
CA ILE A 106 -16.68 -12.79 -5.25
C ILE A 106 -17.92 -12.40 -6.04
N LEU A 107 -18.24 -13.17 -7.08
CA LEU A 107 -19.52 -13.14 -7.78
C LEU A 107 -20.38 -14.28 -7.26
N PHE A 108 -21.54 -13.95 -6.73
CA PHE A 108 -22.60 -14.89 -6.39
C PHE A 108 -23.67 -14.95 -7.48
N ARG A 109 -24.20 -16.17 -7.72
CA ARG A 109 -25.50 -16.36 -8.38
C ARG A 109 -26.64 -16.20 -7.39
N ALA A 110 -27.86 -16.09 -7.92
CA ALA A 110 -29.07 -16.09 -7.11
C ALA A 110 -29.15 -17.31 -6.20
N GLY A 111 -29.62 -17.07 -4.98
CA GLY A 111 -29.88 -18.15 -4.03
C GLY A 111 -29.64 -17.81 -2.57
N THR A 112 -30.13 -18.73 -1.73
CA THR A 112 -29.98 -18.72 -0.28
C THR A 112 -29.18 -19.91 0.18
N LYS A 113 -28.25 -19.72 1.10
CA LYS A 113 -27.49 -20.80 1.72
C LYS A 113 -27.15 -20.48 3.18
N GLY A 114 -27.40 -21.43 4.07
CA GLY A 114 -27.15 -21.24 5.51
C GLY A 114 -27.84 -20.01 6.09
N GLY A 115 -29.08 -19.75 5.70
CA GLY A 115 -29.86 -18.58 6.14
C GLY A 115 -29.45 -17.25 5.48
N VAL A 116 -28.50 -17.23 4.54
CA VAL A 116 -28.03 -16.02 3.86
C VAL A 116 -28.50 -15.99 2.41
N THR A 117 -29.37 -15.05 2.06
CA THR A 117 -29.75 -14.76 0.67
C THR A 117 -28.80 -13.71 0.10
N TRP A 118 -27.79 -14.17 -0.67
CA TRP A 118 -26.78 -13.28 -1.21
C TRP A 118 -27.33 -12.33 -2.27
N THR A 119 -28.22 -12.83 -3.11
CA THR A 119 -28.84 -12.06 -4.20
C THR A 119 -30.00 -12.85 -4.81
N THR A 120 -30.91 -12.15 -5.49
CA THR A 120 -31.99 -12.74 -6.32
C THR A 120 -31.62 -12.84 -7.80
N SER A 121 -30.44 -12.32 -8.19
CA SER A 121 -29.94 -12.36 -9.58
C SER A 121 -28.44 -12.73 -9.60
N GLY A 122 -27.59 -11.77 -9.84
CA GLY A 122 -26.13 -11.85 -9.74
C GLY A 122 -25.61 -10.73 -8.86
N HIS A 123 -24.58 -10.98 -8.01
CA HIS A 123 -24.08 -9.95 -7.11
C HIS A 123 -22.59 -10.08 -6.86
N TYR A 124 -21.85 -8.97 -7.02
CA TYR A 124 -20.46 -8.85 -6.62
C TYR A 124 -20.35 -8.32 -5.20
N VAL A 125 -19.54 -8.98 -4.39
CA VAL A 125 -19.12 -8.50 -3.07
C VAL A 125 -17.61 -8.49 -2.96
N ALA A 126 -17.06 -7.60 -2.13
CA ALA A 126 -15.64 -7.62 -1.80
C ALA A 126 -15.42 -8.49 -0.56
N PHE A 127 -14.31 -9.25 -0.52
CA PHE A 127 -13.76 -9.77 0.73
C PHE A 127 -12.45 -9.06 1.06
N THR A 128 -12.26 -8.73 2.33
CA THR A 128 -11.13 -7.91 2.78
C THR A 128 -10.27 -8.58 3.84
N ASP A 129 -10.67 -9.75 4.29
CA ASP A 129 -9.86 -10.64 5.12
C ASP A 129 -10.31 -12.10 4.97
N TYR A 130 -9.46 -13.00 5.44
CA TYR A 130 -9.67 -14.44 5.39
C TYR A 130 -9.01 -15.11 6.60
N LYS A 131 -9.70 -16.09 7.17
CA LYS A 131 -9.19 -16.95 8.24
C LYS A 131 -9.69 -18.38 8.10
N VAL A 132 -8.93 -19.30 8.70
CA VAL A 132 -9.38 -20.67 8.95
C VAL A 132 -9.64 -20.80 10.46
N LYS A 133 -10.78 -21.39 10.83
CA LYS A 133 -11.13 -21.70 12.22
C LYS A 133 -11.82 -23.07 12.22
N ASN A 134 -11.32 -23.99 13.03
CA ASN A 134 -11.85 -25.37 13.15
C ASN A 134 -12.00 -26.06 11.78
N GLY A 135 -10.95 -25.98 10.92
CA GLY A 135 -10.93 -26.57 9.59
C GLY A 135 -11.83 -25.89 8.54
N ARG A 136 -12.61 -24.89 8.91
CA ARG A 136 -13.51 -24.15 8.02
C ARG A 136 -12.93 -22.82 7.59
N HIS A 137 -13.26 -22.38 6.37
CA HIS A 137 -12.77 -21.16 5.73
C HIS A 137 -13.76 -20.02 5.94
N TYR A 138 -13.29 -18.87 6.38
CA TYR A 138 -14.13 -17.68 6.63
C TYR A 138 -13.60 -16.49 5.86
N PHE A 139 -14.50 -15.74 5.22
CA PHE A 139 -14.22 -14.48 4.55
C PHE A 139 -14.87 -13.32 5.28
N TYR A 140 -14.15 -12.21 5.42
CA TYR A 140 -14.77 -10.96 5.85
C TYR A 140 -15.31 -10.23 4.64
N ILE A 141 -16.61 -10.18 4.49
CA ILE A 141 -17.31 -9.59 3.35
C ILE A 141 -17.59 -8.11 3.62
N LYS A 142 -17.42 -7.28 2.57
CA LYS A 142 -17.96 -5.93 2.45
C LYS A 142 -18.98 -5.95 1.33
N ASP A 143 -20.25 -5.91 1.73
CA ASP A 143 -21.35 -6.01 0.80
C ASP A 143 -21.59 -4.70 0.07
N SER A 144 -21.47 -4.72 -1.27
CA SER A 144 -21.76 -3.59 -2.15
C SER A 144 -23.25 -3.32 -2.35
N GLY A 145 -24.13 -4.26 -1.99
CA GLY A 145 -25.59 -4.19 -2.14
C GLY A 145 -26.33 -3.55 -0.98
N GLY A 146 -25.70 -2.72 -0.14
CA GLY A 146 -26.38 -2.02 0.95
C GLY A 146 -25.89 -2.38 2.35
N ARG A 147 -24.77 -3.02 2.49
CA ARG A 147 -24.16 -3.48 3.77
C ARG A 147 -24.88 -4.62 4.47
N ARG A 148 -25.95 -5.16 3.90
CA ARG A 148 -26.78 -6.20 4.51
C ARG A 148 -25.97 -7.42 4.95
N HIS A 149 -24.97 -7.80 4.14
CA HIS A 149 -24.10 -8.96 4.40
C HIS A 149 -22.65 -8.52 4.66
N THR A 150 -22.43 -7.48 5.45
CA THR A 150 -21.07 -7.10 5.87
C THR A 150 -20.70 -7.83 7.15
N GLY A 151 -19.59 -8.60 7.12
CA GLY A 151 -19.13 -9.39 8.27
C GLY A 151 -18.40 -10.66 7.88
N TRP A 152 -18.21 -11.56 8.85
CA TRP A 152 -17.57 -12.85 8.64
C TRP A 152 -18.59 -13.92 8.22
N TYR A 153 -18.33 -14.59 7.11
CA TYR A 153 -19.16 -15.68 6.56
C TYR A 153 -18.33 -16.93 6.33
N CYS A 154 -18.91 -18.09 6.67
CA CYS A 154 -18.32 -19.40 6.46
C CYS A 154 -18.53 -19.85 5.01
N TYR A 155 -17.44 -20.18 4.33
CA TYR A 155 -17.48 -20.64 2.95
C TYR A 155 -18.33 -21.93 2.81
N GLU A 156 -18.07 -22.93 3.64
CA GLU A 156 -18.67 -24.26 3.51
C GLU A 156 -20.18 -24.23 3.70
N THR A 157 -20.66 -23.46 4.69
CA THR A 157 -22.07 -23.46 5.10
C THR A 157 -22.90 -22.36 4.46
N GLN A 158 -22.29 -21.23 4.08
CA GLN A 158 -23.02 -20.04 3.67
C GLN A 158 -22.73 -19.55 2.23
N MET A 159 -21.69 -20.09 1.56
CA MET A 159 -21.22 -19.51 0.29
C MET A 159 -21.01 -20.54 -0.83
N LYS A 160 -20.45 -21.73 -0.53
CA LYS A 160 -19.81 -22.67 -1.48
C LYS A 160 -20.58 -22.89 -2.78
N SER A 161 -21.87 -23.21 -2.72
CA SER A 161 -22.67 -23.57 -3.90
C SER A 161 -23.16 -22.37 -4.72
N LEU A 162 -23.03 -21.16 -4.19
CA LEU A 162 -23.54 -19.93 -4.80
C LEU A 162 -22.43 -19.10 -5.48
N ILE A 163 -21.17 -19.44 -5.25
CA ILE A 163 -20.05 -18.75 -5.88
C ILE A 163 -19.94 -19.14 -7.35
N VAL A 164 -19.95 -18.15 -8.23
CA VAL A 164 -19.77 -18.29 -9.69
C VAL A 164 -18.31 -18.09 -10.05
N GLN A 165 -17.71 -17.01 -9.51
CA GLN A 165 -16.35 -16.61 -9.85
C GLN A 165 -15.70 -15.86 -8.69
N VAL A 166 -14.37 -15.99 -8.58
CA VAL A 166 -13.59 -15.33 -7.54
C VAL A 166 -12.30 -14.76 -8.11
N TRP A 167 -11.97 -13.54 -7.69
CA TRP A 167 -10.68 -12.89 -7.92
C TRP A 167 -10.02 -12.56 -6.60
N SER A 168 -8.76 -12.96 -6.41
CA SER A 168 -7.95 -12.40 -5.33
C SER A 168 -7.18 -11.18 -5.83
N ALA A 169 -6.94 -10.23 -4.93
CA ALA A 169 -6.21 -9.02 -5.20
C ALA A 169 -5.00 -8.91 -4.26
N LYS A 170 -3.79 -8.88 -4.82
CA LYS A 170 -2.59 -8.64 -4.03
C LYS A 170 -2.36 -7.15 -3.90
N LYS A 171 -2.26 -6.66 -2.66
CA LYS A 171 -1.97 -5.24 -2.38
C LYS A 171 -0.70 -4.79 -3.11
N PRO A 172 -0.71 -3.61 -3.73
CA PRO A 172 0.50 -3.08 -4.35
C PRO A 172 1.60 -2.89 -3.29
N VAL A 173 2.80 -3.33 -3.62
CA VAL A 173 3.96 -3.06 -2.78
C VAL A 173 4.43 -1.64 -3.08
N THR A 174 4.05 -0.69 -2.23
CA THR A 174 4.44 0.72 -2.40
C THR A 174 5.97 0.90 -2.33
N ASN A 175 6.49 1.94 -2.98
CA ASN A 175 7.90 2.30 -2.88
C ASN A 175 8.33 2.54 -1.43
N ALA A 176 7.44 3.09 -0.59
CA ALA A 176 7.67 3.22 0.85
C ALA A 176 7.89 1.86 1.56
N THR A 177 7.14 0.83 1.19
CA THR A 177 7.34 -0.54 1.72
C THR A 177 8.61 -1.17 1.19
N LYS A 178 8.91 -0.98 -0.10
CA LYS A 178 10.17 -1.43 -0.71
C LYS A 178 11.36 -0.76 -0.05
N LEU A 179 11.30 0.56 0.20
CA LEU A 179 12.36 1.32 0.85
C LEU A 179 12.67 0.78 2.26
N ARG A 180 11.64 0.54 3.08
CA ARG A 180 11.84 -0.03 4.43
C ARG A 180 12.47 -1.42 4.41
N LYS A 181 12.07 -2.28 3.47
CA LYS A 181 12.70 -3.58 3.26
C LYS A 181 14.15 -3.43 2.85
N LYS A 182 14.41 -2.55 1.89
CA LYS A 182 15.76 -2.30 1.37
C LYS A 182 16.66 -1.64 2.42
N ALA A 183 16.12 -0.74 3.25
CA ALA A 183 16.86 -0.14 4.37
C ALA A 183 17.40 -1.20 5.34
N ARG A 184 16.58 -2.21 5.69
CA ARG A 184 17.05 -3.34 6.52
C ARG A 184 18.14 -4.15 5.83
N GLN A 185 17.96 -4.45 4.53
CA GLN A 185 18.93 -5.25 3.75
C GLN A 185 20.28 -4.52 3.61
N VAL A 186 20.26 -3.24 3.23
CA VAL A 186 21.49 -2.42 3.11
C VAL A 186 22.20 -2.33 4.45
N PHE A 187 21.46 -2.08 5.54
CA PHE A 187 22.03 -2.00 6.87
C PHE A 187 22.65 -3.34 7.33
N ALA A 188 21.98 -4.46 7.05
CA ALA A 188 22.52 -5.79 7.37
C ALA A 188 23.85 -6.06 6.65
N VAL A 189 23.95 -5.68 5.35
CA VAL A 189 25.21 -5.77 4.59
C VAL A 189 26.27 -4.85 5.19
N MET A 190 25.91 -3.61 5.54
CA MET A 190 26.85 -2.66 6.17
C MET A 190 27.38 -3.18 7.50
N THR A 191 26.52 -3.81 8.32
CA THR A 191 26.92 -4.42 9.59
C THR A 191 27.87 -5.60 9.35
N LYS A 192 27.53 -6.52 8.43
CA LYS A 192 28.37 -7.67 8.07
C LYS A 192 29.76 -7.24 7.59
N LEU A 193 29.81 -6.18 6.77
CA LEU A 193 31.06 -5.63 6.22
C LEU A 193 31.77 -4.63 7.15
N LYS A 194 31.29 -4.46 8.39
CA LYS A 194 31.87 -3.57 9.41
C LYS A 194 32.06 -2.14 8.94
N PHE A 195 31.02 -1.55 8.31
CA PHE A 195 31.05 -0.16 7.85
C PHE A 195 31.35 0.81 9.00
N LYS A 196 32.20 1.81 8.70
CA LYS A 196 32.50 2.92 9.61
C LYS A 196 31.67 4.14 9.23
N TYR A 197 31.24 4.92 10.21
CA TYR A 197 30.62 6.21 9.98
C TYR A 197 31.68 7.23 9.56
N LYS A 198 31.43 7.92 8.45
CA LYS A 198 32.32 8.97 7.94
C LYS A 198 31.49 10.12 7.39
N VAL A 199 31.79 11.36 7.80
CA VAL A 199 31.00 12.55 7.40
C VAL A 199 31.19 12.86 5.91
N SER A 200 32.41 12.75 5.40
CA SER A 200 32.80 13.10 4.02
C SER A 200 33.50 11.95 3.32
N ASN A 201 33.79 12.14 2.02
CA ASN A 201 34.54 11.18 1.19
C ASN A 201 33.95 9.77 1.11
N ASN A 202 32.63 9.65 1.27
CA ASN A 202 31.92 8.39 1.05
C ASN A 202 31.83 8.09 -0.45
N ALA A 203 31.70 6.80 -0.79
CA ALA A 203 31.45 6.39 -2.17
C ALA A 203 30.11 6.96 -2.69
N THR A 204 30.05 7.23 -3.98
CA THR A 204 28.84 7.75 -4.63
C THR A 204 27.90 6.65 -5.12
N SER A 205 28.36 5.40 -5.16
CA SER A 205 27.54 4.25 -5.51
C SER A 205 27.51 3.21 -4.40
N TRP A 206 26.41 2.43 -4.34
CA TRP A 206 26.28 1.32 -3.39
C TRP A 206 27.31 0.23 -3.65
N THR A 207 27.65 -0.03 -4.91
CA THR A 207 28.66 -1.02 -5.28
C THR A 207 30.04 -0.64 -4.71
N LYS A 208 30.52 0.57 -4.98
CA LYS A 208 31.80 1.07 -4.47
C LYS A 208 31.79 1.27 -2.93
N ALA A 209 30.62 1.54 -2.34
CA ALA A 209 30.48 1.68 -0.90
C ALA A 209 30.83 0.37 -0.15
N LYS A 210 30.49 -0.78 -0.72
CA LYS A 210 30.81 -2.09 -0.13
C LYS A 210 32.32 -2.34 -0.06
N GLU A 211 33.07 -1.81 -0.99
CA GLU A 211 34.55 -1.87 -1.01
C GLU A 211 35.13 -0.88 0.00
N LYS A 212 34.69 0.37 -0.03
CA LYS A 212 35.18 1.46 0.82
C LYS A 212 34.77 1.33 2.30
N ARG A 213 33.69 0.62 2.56
CA ARG A 213 33.12 0.33 3.90
C ARG A 213 32.88 1.57 4.77
N THR A 214 32.49 2.70 4.13
CA THR A 214 32.15 3.94 4.83
C THR A 214 30.82 4.48 4.37
N SER A 215 30.08 5.12 5.29
CA SER A 215 28.82 5.79 5.00
C SER A 215 28.51 6.84 6.04
N ASN A 216 27.56 7.72 5.71
CA ASN A 216 26.85 8.60 6.65
C ASN A 216 25.34 8.42 6.50
N CYS A 217 24.57 9.20 7.26
CA CYS A 217 23.11 9.11 7.25
C CYS A 217 22.49 9.34 5.85
N ALA A 218 22.99 10.30 5.10
CA ALA A 218 22.47 10.65 3.78
C ALA A 218 22.88 9.64 2.70
N THR A 219 24.16 9.23 2.68
CA THR A 219 24.62 8.20 1.74
C THR A 219 23.94 6.86 1.99
N TYR A 220 23.69 6.50 3.25
CA TYR A 220 22.89 5.30 3.59
C TYR A 220 21.51 5.33 2.92
N VAL A 221 20.77 6.44 3.03
CA VAL A 221 19.45 6.56 2.42
C VAL A 221 19.55 6.55 0.89
N SER A 222 20.56 7.23 0.31
CA SER A 222 20.80 7.21 -1.13
C SER A 222 21.13 5.81 -1.64
N TYR A 223 21.93 5.04 -0.92
CA TYR A 223 22.21 3.63 -1.26
C TYR A 223 20.97 2.74 -1.20
N CYS A 224 20.04 3.02 -0.28
CA CYS A 224 18.75 2.32 -0.27
C CYS A 224 17.95 2.59 -1.54
N LEU A 225 17.94 3.83 -2.03
CA LEU A 225 17.24 4.20 -3.27
C LEU A 225 17.95 3.68 -4.52
N GLN A 226 19.29 3.67 -4.56
CA GLN A 226 20.07 3.04 -5.65
C GLN A 226 19.79 1.54 -5.70
N ALA A 227 19.79 0.85 -4.56
CA ALA A 227 19.47 -0.57 -4.47
C ALA A 227 18.00 -0.92 -4.80
N MET A 228 17.14 0.09 -4.93
CA MET A 228 15.76 -0.02 -5.44
C MET A 228 15.64 0.35 -6.93
N GLY A 229 16.70 0.84 -7.56
CA GLY A 229 16.65 1.38 -8.92
C GLY A 229 15.94 2.74 -9.04
N LEU A 230 15.67 3.41 -7.92
CA LEU A 230 15.04 4.75 -7.91
C LEU A 230 16.04 5.89 -8.08
N LEU A 231 17.29 5.67 -7.72
CA LEU A 231 18.44 6.48 -8.10
C LEU A 231 19.41 5.61 -8.88
N LYS A 232 20.14 6.21 -9.84
CA LYS A 232 21.26 5.56 -10.53
C LYS A 232 22.50 5.55 -9.63
N GLU A 233 23.42 4.64 -9.88
CA GLU A 233 24.75 4.70 -9.24
C GLU A 233 25.41 6.04 -9.56
N GLY A 234 26.09 6.63 -8.59
CA GLY A 234 26.63 7.98 -8.68
C GLY A 234 25.68 9.10 -8.27
N GLN A 235 24.37 8.85 -8.19
CA GLN A 235 23.39 9.84 -7.74
C GLN A 235 23.16 9.74 -6.23
N LEU A 236 23.39 10.85 -5.53
CA LEU A 236 23.16 11.01 -4.10
C LEU A 236 22.29 12.22 -3.82
N PHE A 237 21.66 12.23 -2.65
CA PHE A 237 21.04 13.42 -2.08
C PHE A 237 21.26 13.47 -0.57
N TRP A 238 21.08 14.64 0.02
CA TRP A 238 21.01 14.84 1.47
C TRP A 238 20.08 15.99 1.81
N CYS A 239 19.52 15.96 3.01
CA CYS A 239 18.55 16.94 3.50
C CYS A 239 19.15 17.64 4.73
N ASN A 240 19.87 18.72 4.49
CA ASN A 240 20.40 19.58 5.56
C ASN A 240 19.78 20.97 5.43
N ASP A 241 19.57 21.64 6.57
CA ASP A 241 19.13 23.05 6.64
C ASP A 241 17.83 23.34 5.87
N GLY A 242 16.93 22.36 5.81
CA GLY A 242 15.64 22.49 5.10
C GLY A 242 15.76 22.44 3.57
N VAL A 243 16.97 22.26 3.04
CA VAL A 243 17.23 22.19 1.61
C VAL A 243 17.65 20.77 1.23
N VAL A 244 17.14 20.28 0.09
CA VAL A 244 17.61 19.01 -0.50
C VAL A 244 18.73 19.34 -1.47
N LYS A 245 19.93 18.85 -1.18
CA LYS A 245 21.11 18.97 -2.03
C LYS A 245 21.34 17.65 -2.77
N TYR A 246 21.94 17.73 -3.94
CA TYR A 246 22.11 16.62 -4.87
C TYR A 246 23.56 16.49 -5.35
N LYS A 247 23.97 15.27 -5.66
CA LYS A 247 25.25 14.97 -6.32
C LYS A 247 25.01 13.92 -7.42
N GLY A 248 25.69 14.09 -8.56
CA GLY A 248 25.56 13.25 -9.73
C GLY A 248 24.56 13.78 -10.77
N LYS A 249 24.88 13.58 -12.06
CA LYS A 249 24.06 14.08 -13.20
C LYS A 249 22.64 13.54 -13.12
N GLY A 250 21.64 14.43 -13.19
CA GLY A 250 20.23 14.09 -13.17
C GLY A 250 19.68 13.59 -11.82
N ALA A 251 20.40 13.74 -10.70
CA ALA A 251 19.94 13.25 -9.39
C ALA A 251 18.70 14.01 -8.88
N LYS A 252 18.61 15.32 -9.14
CA LYS A 252 17.46 16.16 -8.77
C LYS A 252 16.21 15.72 -9.52
N GLU A 253 16.30 15.66 -10.84
CA GLU A 253 15.20 15.28 -11.74
C GLU A 253 14.70 13.87 -11.41
N GLN A 254 15.63 12.95 -11.21
CA GLN A 254 15.29 11.57 -10.87
C GLN A 254 14.56 11.47 -9.52
N LEU A 255 15.01 12.19 -8.49
CA LEU A 255 14.32 12.16 -7.19
C LEU A 255 12.93 12.82 -7.28
N HIS A 256 12.79 13.95 -7.97
CA HIS A 256 11.50 14.63 -8.16
C HIS A 256 10.50 13.79 -8.99
N LYS A 257 10.99 12.98 -9.94
CA LYS A 257 10.16 12.03 -10.69
C LYS A 257 9.52 10.98 -9.76
N VAL A 258 10.27 10.46 -8.79
CA VAL A 258 9.84 9.33 -7.93
C VAL A 258 9.33 9.74 -6.56
N ALA A 259 9.44 11.01 -6.18
CA ALA A 259 9.07 11.50 -4.84
C ALA A 259 8.42 12.88 -4.88
N SER A 260 7.67 13.19 -3.83
CA SER A 260 7.25 14.55 -3.47
C SER A 260 8.09 15.06 -2.29
N ILE A 261 8.38 16.35 -2.27
CA ILE A 261 9.18 17.01 -1.22
C ILE A 261 8.31 18.05 -0.53
N SER A 262 8.35 18.11 0.79
CA SER A 262 7.64 19.10 1.60
C SER A 262 8.49 19.52 2.80
N HIS A 263 8.21 20.72 3.34
CA HIS A 263 8.97 21.35 4.42
C HIS A 263 8.05 21.69 5.62
N PRO A 264 7.62 20.71 6.41
CA PRO A 264 6.56 20.87 7.40
C PRO A 264 6.96 21.69 8.63
N LYS A 265 8.25 21.79 8.99
CA LYS A 265 8.75 22.45 10.21
C LYS A 265 8.02 22.00 11.50
N LYS A 266 7.57 20.74 11.53
CA LYS A 266 6.76 20.16 12.62
C LYS A 266 7.47 18.96 13.24
N SER A 267 7.18 18.67 14.52
CA SER A 267 7.66 17.44 15.16
C SER A 267 7.09 16.18 14.49
N PRO A 268 7.72 15.00 14.65
CA PRO A 268 7.27 13.76 14.01
C PRO A 268 5.79 13.43 14.21
N LYS A 269 5.25 13.65 15.41
CA LYS A 269 3.82 13.43 15.70
C LYS A 269 2.89 14.37 14.93
N ARG A 270 3.31 15.63 14.68
CA ARG A 270 2.49 16.66 14.01
C ARG A 270 2.75 16.77 12.51
N ALA A 271 3.79 16.14 12.00
CA ALA A 271 4.21 16.25 10.60
C ALA A 271 3.43 15.36 9.62
N GLY A 272 2.47 14.55 10.07
CA GLY A 272 1.70 13.65 9.22
C GLY A 272 2.55 12.58 8.54
N LEU A 273 3.56 12.04 9.25
CA LEU A 273 4.48 11.07 8.73
C LEU A 273 3.80 9.77 8.32
N ARG A 274 4.26 9.20 7.20
CA ARG A 274 3.91 7.85 6.72
C ARG A 274 5.14 6.96 6.75
N LYS A 275 4.96 5.68 7.08
CA LYS A 275 6.04 4.69 7.08
C LYS A 275 6.74 4.68 5.72
N GLY A 276 8.06 4.93 5.71
CA GLY A 276 8.88 5.05 4.51
C GLY A 276 9.15 6.49 4.07
N ASP A 277 8.62 7.52 4.76
CA ASP A 277 9.03 8.89 4.54
C ASP A 277 10.52 9.05 4.90
N ILE A 278 11.24 9.77 4.06
CA ILE A 278 12.63 10.16 4.34
C ILE A 278 12.57 11.55 4.97
N CYS A 279 13.15 11.69 6.15
CA CYS A 279 13.09 12.92 6.94
C CYS A 279 14.48 13.54 7.08
N GLY A 280 14.57 14.84 6.78
CA GLY A 280 15.76 15.66 6.97
C GLY A 280 15.62 16.62 8.16
N TYR A 281 16.72 16.85 8.86
CA TYR A 281 16.85 17.73 10.00
C TYR A 281 18.08 18.63 9.83
N SER A 282 17.99 19.88 10.32
CA SER A 282 19.08 20.85 10.24
C SER A 282 20.00 20.80 11.46
N LYS A 283 19.42 20.73 12.66
CA LYS A 283 20.16 20.83 13.93
C LYS A 283 19.78 19.69 14.88
N PRO A 284 20.60 18.65 15.02
CA PRO A 284 21.78 18.31 14.21
C PRO A 284 21.38 17.86 12.82
N ALA A 285 22.25 18.16 11.83
CA ALA A 285 22.04 17.76 10.45
C ALA A 285 21.96 16.24 10.31
N HIS A 286 20.83 15.71 9.81
CA HIS A 286 20.62 14.28 9.72
C HIS A 286 19.54 13.90 8.71
N THR A 287 19.71 12.77 8.05
CA THR A 287 18.73 12.17 7.14
C THR A 287 18.40 10.75 7.60
N GLN A 288 17.12 10.42 7.68
CA GLN A 288 16.67 9.10 8.14
C GLN A 288 15.32 8.70 7.55
N ILE A 289 15.00 7.40 7.58
CA ILE A 289 13.76 6.84 7.04
C ILE A 289 12.81 6.53 8.21
N PHE A 290 11.58 7.03 8.15
CA PHE A 290 10.58 6.79 9.17
C PHE A 290 10.04 5.35 9.08
N ALA A 291 10.18 4.59 10.15
CA ALA A 291 9.74 3.20 10.24
C ALA A 291 8.30 3.05 10.79
N GLY A 292 7.81 4.04 11.51
CA GLY A 292 6.52 4.07 12.21
C GLY A 292 6.66 4.52 13.65
N PHE A 293 5.55 4.52 14.38
CA PHE A 293 5.54 4.69 15.83
C PHE A 293 5.49 3.33 16.52
N ASN A 294 6.10 3.21 17.69
CA ASN A 294 5.90 2.04 18.56
C ASN A 294 4.57 2.16 19.34
N SER A 295 4.25 1.16 20.18
CA SER A 295 3.02 1.15 21.01
C SER A 295 2.89 2.35 21.98
N LYS A 296 4.02 2.97 22.36
CA LYS A 296 4.07 4.18 23.22
C LYS A 296 4.07 5.49 22.39
N GLY A 297 3.77 5.45 21.08
CA GLY A 297 3.76 6.61 20.21
C GLY A 297 5.15 7.26 19.96
N VAL A 298 6.24 6.52 20.20
CA VAL A 298 7.60 7.01 19.95
C VAL A 298 8.02 6.67 18.52
N PRO A 299 8.55 7.63 17.73
CA PRO A 299 8.96 7.37 16.36
C PRO A 299 10.19 6.45 16.30
N LEU A 300 10.14 5.50 15.36
CA LEU A 300 11.23 4.57 15.06
C LEU A 300 11.83 4.92 13.69
N TRP A 301 13.14 4.73 13.55
CA TRP A 301 13.90 5.17 12.39
C TRP A 301 14.85 4.09 11.85
N TYR A 302 15.00 4.04 10.52
CA TYR A 302 16.15 3.46 9.86
C TYR A 302 17.15 4.57 9.58
N SER A 303 18.35 4.45 10.10
CA SER A 303 19.36 5.49 10.03
C SER A 303 20.74 4.84 10.08
N PHE A 304 21.76 5.58 9.60
CA PHE A 304 23.16 5.23 9.81
C PHE A 304 23.88 6.44 10.39
N GLY A 305 24.25 6.36 11.65
CA GLY A 305 25.01 7.36 12.39
C GLY A 305 26.04 6.67 13.31
N PRO A 306 26.90 7.41 13.99
CA PRO A 306 27.93 6.83 14.87
C PRO A 306 27.34 5.88 15.91
N SER A 307 26.17 6.23 16.46
CA SER A 307 25.46 5.44 17.46
C SER A 307 24.62 4.27 16.89
N ASP A 308 24.57 4.09 15.56
CA ASP A 308 23.78 3.04 14.92
C ASP A 308 24.62 1.80 14.57
N VAL A 309 25.93 1.96 14.49
CA VAL A 309 26.86 0.86 14.16
C VAL A 309 26.67 -0.29 15.17
N GLY A 310 26.43 -1.49 14.67
CA GLY A 310 26.21 -2.70 15.47
C GLY A 310 24.86 -2.80 16.18
N LYS A 311 23.90 -1.89 15.94
CA LYS A 311 22.56 -1.90 16.55
C LYS A 311 21.51 -2.52 15.63
N LYS A 312 20.40 -2.99 16.20
CA LYS A 312 19.23 -3.45 15.41
C LYS A 312 18.39 -2.26 14.94
N LEU A 313 17.94 -2.28 13.68
CA LEU A 313 17.04 -1.29 13.10
C LEU A 313 15.66 -1.90 12.79
N PRO A 314 14.56 -1.14 12.87
CA PRO A 314 14.51 0.30 13.23
C PRO A 314 14.62 0.50 14.74
N ARG A 315 15.10 1.67 15.16
CA ARG A 315 15.22 2.01 16.59
C ARG A 315 14.76 3.42 16.94
N LYS A 316 14.59 3.66 18.25
CA LYS A 316 14.38 5.01 18.78
C LYS A 316 15.63 5.87 18.55
N ARG A 317 15.42 7.14 18.33
CA ARG A 317 16.47 8.16 18.21
C ARG A 317 16.09 9.32 19.13
N PRO A 318 16.51 9.33 20.40
CA PRO A 318 16.09 10.34 21.41
C PRO A 318 16.23 11.76 20.91
N ASN A 319 17.36 12.08 20.30
CA ASN A 319 17.66 13.42 19.77
C ASN A 319 16.70 13.88 18.65
N TYR A 320 15.86 13.02 18.10
CA TYR A 320 14.93 13.33 16.98
C TYR A 320 13.46 13.10 17.33
N THR A 321 13.16 12.68 18.56
CA THR A 321 11.78 12.34 18.97
C THR A 321 10.86 13.56 18.92
N ASN A 322 11.34 14.72 19.35
CA ASN A 322 10.59 15.99 19.42
C ASN A 322 11.15 17.08 18.49
N LYS A 323 12.22 16.82 17.75
CA LYS A 323 12.82 17.79 16.83
C LYS A 323 11.90 18.08 15.66
N LYS A 324 11.89 19.34 15.21
CA LYS A 324 11.19 19.74 14.00
C LYS A 324 11.83 19.09 12.79
N ILE A 325 11.01 18.49 11.93
CA ILE A 325 11.43 17.93 10.64
C ILE A 325 11.45 19.08 9.65
N ASP A 326 12.58 19.32 9.04
CA ASP A 326 12.75 20.39 8.07
C ASP A 326 12.30 19.97 6.68
N THR A 327 12.52 18.70 6.33
CA THR A 327 12.18 18.18 5.00
C THR A 327 11.58 16.78 5.11
N ILE A 328 10.53 16.53 4.37
CA ILE A 328 9.98 15.19 4.12
C ILE A 328 10.06 14.89 2.63
N ILE A 329 10.72 13.79 2.27
CA ILE A 329 10.71 13.22 0.92
C ILE A 329 9.85 11.96 0.98
N ARG A 330 8.74 11.99 0.24
CA ARG A 330 7.75 10.90 0.20
C ARG A 330 7.75 10.25 -1.17
N LEU A 331 8.10 8.96 -1.23
CA LEU A 331 8.07 8.20 -2.47
C LEU A 331 6.63 8.03 -2.98
N LYS A 332 6.46 8.24 -4.28
CA LYS A 332 5.20 8.07 -5.02
C LYS A 332 4.85 6.60 -5.22
#